data_92584c3f0dbdba3af50f8f3907c25e53
#
_entry.id   92584c3f0dbdba3af50f8f3907c25e53
#
_cell.length_a   1.000
_cell.length_b   1.000
_cell.length_c   1.000
_cell.angle_alpha   90.00
_cell.angle_beta   90.00
_cell.angle_gamma   90.00
#
_symmetry.space_group_name_H-M   'P 1'
#
loop_
_entity.id
_entity.type
_entity.pdbx_description
1 polymer ?
#
loop_
_entity_poly.entity_id
_entity_poly.type
_entity_poly.pdbx_seq_one_letter_code
_entity_poly.pdbx_strand_id
1 'polypeptide(L)'
;IVKEKSLLRNVIKVNETIMEECYSGRESADAILEETEKQLFKLLQSRGAEDLTPIKDVVMEAINRIEAASKQSGSVTGIPTGFTDLDYRTAGLQPSDMILVAARPSMGKTAFALNLAAHAACKKHITTAIFSLEMSKVQLMNRFLAMESGVSAQNMRTGNLSEGEWEKLVEGAAILGDSGLVIDDTPGISISDMRSKCRKIKLEHDDLGLIIIDYIQLMTSSTRSESRQQEVSEISRSLKALARELNVPVIALSQLSRAVEQRPDH
;
A
#
# COMPACT_ATOMS: atom_id res chain seq x y z
N ILE A 1 -0.93 -21.47 -29.86
CA ILE A 1 -1.97 -21.11 -30.86
C ILE A 1 -3.36 -21.13 -30.23
N VAL A 2 -3.83 -22.20 -29.56
CA VAL A 2 -5.20 -22.26 -28.99
C VAL A 2 -5.40 -21.24 -27.86
N LYS A 3 -4.47 -21.14 -26.89
CA LYS A 3 -4.52 -20.16 -25.79
C LYS A 3 -4.48 -18.71 -26.33
N GLU A 4 -3.67 -18.44 -27.33
CA GLU A 4 -3.57 -17.12 -27.96
C GLU A 4 -4.86 -16.70 -28.66
N LYS A 5 -5.46 -17.61 -29.45
CA LYS A 5 -6.76 -17.39 -30.09
C LYS A 5 -7.90 -17.21 -29.09
N SER A 6 -7.86 -17.94 -27.98
CA SER A 6 -8.82 -17.77 -26.87
C SER A 6 -8.69 -16.39 -26.22
N LEU A 7 -7.45 -15.95 -25.96
CA LEU A 7 -7.19 -14.62 -25.40
C LEU A 7 -7.70 -13.52 -26.32
N LEU A 8 -7.39 -13.59 -27.61
CA LEU A 8 -7.87 -12.60 -28.61
C LEU A 8 -9.41 -12.54 -28.66
N ARG A 9 -10.10 -13.70 -28.59
CA ARG A 9 -11.57 -13.73 -28.52
C ARG A 9 -12.09 -13.05 -27.26
N ASN A 10 -11.46 -13.27 -26.10
CA ASN A 10 -11.85 -12.62 -24.86
C ASN A 10 -11.62 -11.10 -24.91
N VAL A 11 -10.50 -10.66 -25.49
CA VAL A 11 -10.24 -9.23 -25.73
C VAL A 11 -11.31 -8.60 -26.61
N ILE A 12 -11.67 -9.27 -27.73
CA ILE A 12 -12.74 -8.79 -28.62
C ILE A 12 -14.06 -8.67 -27.85
N LYS A 13 -14.45 -9.71 -27.12
CA LYS A 13 -15.71 -9.73 -26.36
C LYS A 13 -15.77 -8.60 -25.30
N VAL A 14 -14.68 -8.34 -24.59
CA VAL A 14 -14.62 -7.23 -23.63
C VAL A 14 -14.77 -5.89 -24.33
N ASN A 15 -14.09 -5.68 -25.48
CA ASN A 15 -14.22 -4.44 -26.23
C ASN A 15 -15.65 -4.24 -26.77
N GLU A 16 -16.33 -5.31 -27.22
CA GLU A 16 -17.74 -5.23 -27.65
C GLU A 16 -18.64 -4.80 -26.50
N THR A 17 -18.48 -5.38 -25.30
CA THR A 17 -19.26 -5.00 -24.12
C THR A 17 -19.03 -3.53 -23.75
N ILE A 18 -17.78 -3.06 -23.74
CA ILE A 18 -17.45 -1.66 -23.45
C ILE A 18 -18.08 -0.72 -24.48
N MET A 19 -18.03 -1.08 -25.76
CA MET A 19 -18.67 -0.31 -26.83
C MET A 19 -20.19 -0.20 -26.62
N GLU A 20 -20.86 -1.30 -26.30
CA GLU A 20 -22.30 -1.33 -26.03
C GLU A 20 -22.66 -0.43 -24.83
N GLU A 21 -21.89 -0.47 -23.74
CA GLU A 21 -22.10 0.38 -22.57
C GLU A 21 -21.91 1.87 -22.91
N CYS A 22 -20.86 2.23 -23.66
CA CYS A 22 -20.63 3.59 -24.13
C CYS A 22 -21.78 4.11 -24.99
N TYR A 23 -22.29 3.30 -25.92
CA TYR A 23 -23.41 3.71 -26.80
C TYR A 23 -24.76 3.73 -26.09
N SER A 24 -24.94 2.93 -25.04
CA SER A 24 -26.20 2.87 -24.29
C SER A 24 -26.49 4.17 -23.53
N GLY A 25 -25.43 4.91 -23.11
CA GLY A 25 -25.55 6.17 -22.38
C GLY A 25 -26.25 6.01 -20.99
N ARG A 26 -26.33 4.79 -20.46
CA ARG A 26 -27.05 4.50 -19.20
C ARG A 26 -26.24 4.81 -17.95
N GLU A 27 -24.92 4.73 -18.07
CA GLU A 27 -23.99 4.92 -16.95
C GLU A 27 -23.10 6.15 -17.16
N SER A 28 -22.50 6.66 -16.09
CA SER A 28 -21.56 7.76 -16.18
C SER A 28 -20.23 7.31 -16.80
N ALA A 29 -19.51 8.23 -17.43
CA ALA A 29 -18.22 7.95 -18.03
C ALA A 29 -17.22 7.32 -17.02
N ASP A 30 -17.24 7.80 -15.78
CA ASP A 30 -16.37 7.29 -14.72
C ASP A 30 -16.70 5.83 -14.35
N ALA A 31 -17.99 5.46 -14.29
CA ALA A 31 -18.42 4.09 -14.03
C ALA A 31 -18.03 3.14 -15.16
N ILE A 32 -18.16 3.57 -16.41
CA ILE A 32 -17.74 2.79 -17.59
C ILE A 32 -16.22 2.60 -17.57
N LEU A 33 -15.44 3.62 -17.24
CA LEU A 33 -13.99 3.54 -17.14
C LEU A 33 -13.56 2.57 -16.04
N GLU A 34 -14.20 2.61 -14.87
CA GLU A 34 -13.91 1.70 -13.76
C GLU A 34 -14.17 0.22 -14.13
N GLU A 35 -15.33 -0.05 -14.75
CA GLU A 35 -15.67 -1.42 -15.18
C GLU A 35 -14.76 -1.88 -16.33
N THR A 36 -14.40 -0.98 -17.26
CA THR A 36 -13.42 -1.24 -18.32
C THR A 36 -12.07 -1.66 -17.75
N GLU A 37 -11.54 -0.89 -16.80
CA GLU A 37 -10.27 -1.18 -16.15
C GLU A 37 -10.32 -2.55 -15.48
N LYS A 38 -11.37 -2.85 -14.75
CA LYS A 38 -11.59 -4.12 -14.07
C LYS A 38 -11.67 -5.32 -15.03
N GLN A 39 -12.35 -5.17 -16.16
CA GLN A 39 -12.46 -6.23 -17.17
C GLN A 39 -11.15 -6.48 -17.90
N LEU A 40 -10.43 -5.42 -18.29
CA LEU A 40 -9.10 -5.54 -18.88
C LEU A 40 -8.09 -6.17 -17.90
N PHE A 41 -8.15 -5.78 -16.64
CA PHE A 41 -7.28 -6.36 -15.62
C PHE A 41 -7.56 -7.85 -15.39
N LYS A 42 -8.84 -8.28 -15.39
CA LYS A 42 -9.19 -9.71 -15.35
C LYS A 42 -8.60 -10.47 -16.55
N LEU A 43 -8.59 -9.87 -17.73
CA LEU A 43 -7.96 -10.48 -18.90
C LEU A 43 -6.44 -10.61 -18.74
N LEU A 44 -5.79 -9.60 -18.17
CA LEU A 44 -4.34 -9.66 -17.88
C LEU A 44 -4.02 -10.69 -16.80
N GLN A 45 -4.85 -10.80 -15.77
CA GLN A 45 -4.73 -11.86 -14.74
C GLN A 45 -5.01 -13.25 -15.31
N SER A 46 -5.93 -13.40 -16.27
CA SER A 46 -6.21 -14.71 -16.89
C SER A 46 -5.05 -15.24 -17.75
N ARG A 47 -4.04 -14.42 -18.05
CA ARG A 47 -2.73 -14.89 -18.55
C ARG A 47 -1.95 -15.69 -17.50
N GLY A 48 -2.21 -15.43 -16.21
CA GLY A 48 -1.71 -16.17 -15.06
C GLY A 48 -2.83 -16.93 -14.34
N ALA A 49 -3.94 -17.26 -15.06
CA ALA A 49 -5.04 -17.97 -14.43
C ALA A 49 -4.51 -19.18 -13.67
N GLU A 50 -4.78 -19.17 -12.39
CA GLU A 50 -4.61 -20.25 -11.45
C GLU A 50 -5.32 -21.51 -12.00
N ASP A 51 -4.69 -22.18 -12.96
CA ASP A 51 -4.88 -23.61 -13.11
C ASP A 51 -4.53 -24.21 -11.75
N LEU A 52 -5.38 -25.09 -11.21
CA LEU A 52 -5.09 -25.82 -9.99
C LEU A 52 -3.66 -26.37 -10.10
N THR A 53 -2.73 -25.74 -9.39
CA THR A 53 -1.32 -26.11 -9.46
C THR A 53 -1.13 -27.43 -8.73
N PRO A 54 -0.58 -28.46 -9.36
CA PRO A 54 -0.31 -29.72 -8.69
C PRO A 54 0.54 -29.46 -7.43
N ILE A 55 0.18 -30.11 -6.32
CA ILE A 55 0.88 -29.91 -5.04
C ILE A 55 2.39 -30.15 -5.15
N LYS A 56 2.81 -31.02 -6.06
CA LYS A 56 4.22 -31.30 -6.33
C LYS A 56 4.97 -30.02 -6.77
N ASP A 57 4.38 -29.22 -7.64
CA ASP A 57 5.00 -28.00 -8.15
C ASP A 57 5.06 -26.92 -7.07
N VAL A 58 4.00 -26.83 -6.24
CA VAL A 58 3.96 -25.95 -5.06
C VAL A 58 5.03 -26.31 -4.04
N VAL A 59 5.22 -27.61 -3.77
CA VAL A 59 6.27 -28.10 -2.87
C VAL A 59 7.66 -27.75 -3.41
N MET A 60 7.90 -27.94 -4.70
CA MET A 60 9.20 -27.58 -5.31
C MET A 60 9.46 -26.07 -5.21
N GLU A 61 8.45 -25.24 -5.48
CA GLU A 61 8.58 -23.79 -5.32
C GLU A 61 8.86 -23.39 -3.86
N ALA A 62 8.17 -24.00 -2.90
CA ALA A 62 8.38 -23.75 -1.47
C ALA A 62 9.82 -24.13 -1.05
N ILE A 63 10.32 -25.30 -1.49
CA ILE A 63 11.70 -25.73 -1.21
C ILE A 63 12.71 -24.74 -1.81
N ASN A 64 12.51 -24.33 -3.06
CA ASN A 64 13.39 -23.36 -3.73
C ASN A 64 13.43 -22.03 -2.97
N ARG A 65 12.29 -21.55 -2.47
CA ARG A 65 12.21 -20.33 -1.63
C ARG A 65 12.97 -20.50 -0.31
N ILE A 66 12.82 -21.64 0.36
CA ILE A 66 13.55 -21.96 1.61
C ILE A 66 15.05 -22.01 1.35
N GLU A 67 15.47 -22.66 0.25
CA GLU A 67 16.89 -22.74 -0.13
C GLU A 67 17.46 -21.35 -0.46
N ALA A 68 16.73 -20.50 -1.19
CA ALA A 68 17.13 -19.13 -1.45
C ALA A 68 17.28 -18.31 -0.17
N ALA A 69 16.33 -18.44 0.76
CA ALA A 69 16.39 -17.80 2.07
C ALA A 69 17.59 -18.29 2.91
N SER A 70 17.92 -19.58 2.85
CA SER A 70 19.06 -20.14 3.59
C SER A 70 20.43 -19.66 3.07
N LYS A 71 20.51 -19.25 1.80
CA LYS A 71 21.72 -18.70 1.18
C LYS A 71 21.90 -17.20 1.43
N GLN A 72 20.82 -16.50 1.84
CA GLN A 72 20.91 -15.10 2.25
C GLN A 72 21.45 -15.03 3.68
N SER A 73 22.55 -14.30 3.86
CA SER A 73 23.16 -14.07 5.19
C SER A 73 22.34 -13.06 6.01
N GLY A 74 21.03 -13.32 6.24
CA GLY A 74 20.16 -12.44 7.01
C GLY A 74 18.86 -13.13 7.41
N SER A 75 18.35 -12.77 8.58
CA SER A 75 17.09 -13.31 9.11
C SER A 75 15.84 -12.70 8.50
N VAL A 76 15.98 -11.73 7.57
CA VAL A 76 14.88 -10.96 6.99
C VAL A 76 14.71 -11.33 5.53
N THR A 77 13.61 -12.04 5.24
CA THR A 77 13.24 -12.46 3.86
C THR A 77 12.29 -11.47 3.18
N GLY A 78 11.54 -10.70 3.95
CA GLY A 78 10.68 -9.62 3.49
C GLY A 78 11.37 -8.27 3.50
N ILE A 79 10.58 -7.19 3.44
CA ILE A 79 11.08 -5.82 3.54
C ILE A 79 11.48 -5.54 5.00
N PRO A 80 12.73 -5.16 5.27
CA PRO A 80 13.15 -4.82 6.63
C PRO A 80 12.39 -3.60 7.17
N THR A 81 11.94 -3.68 8.40
CA THR A 81 11.23 -2.59 9.07
C THR A 81 12.15 -1.55 9.68
N GLY A 82 13.40 -1.92 9.93
CA GLY A 82 14.36 -1.11 10.69
C GLY A 82 14.26 -1.29 12.20
N PHE A 83 13.28 -2.07 12.68
CA PHE A 83 13.13 -2.46 14.08
C PHE A 83 13.59 -3.91 14.25
N THR A 84 14.78 -4.09 14.82
CA THR A 84 15.48 -5.38 14.88
C THR A 84 14.63 -6.50 15.49
N ASP A 85 13.95 -6.23 16.61
CA ASP A 85 13.11 -7.22 17.28
C ASP A 85 11.87 -7.58 16.48
N LEU A 86 11.31 -6.61 15.75
CA LEU A 86 10.18 -6.84 14.85
C LEU A 86 10.63 -7.67 13.66
N ASP A 87 11.73 -7.31 13.04
CA ASP A 87 12.31 -8.05 11.90
C ASP A 87 12.68 -9.48 12.28
N TYR A 88 13.23 -9.69 13.47
CA TYR A 88 13.53 -11.03 13.99
C TYR A 88 12.26 -11.90 14.13
N ARG A 89 11.13 -11.30 14.57
CA ARG A 89 9.86 -12.03 14.78
C ARG A 89 9.06 -12.27 13.50
N THR A 90 9.14 -11.34 12.56
CA THR A 90 8.31 -11.36 11.33
C THR A 90 9.08 -11.79 10.08
N ALA A 91 10.41 -11.86 10.18
CA ALA A 91 11.32 -11.95 9.03
C ALA A 91 11.11 -10.80 8.02
N GLY A 92 10.69 -9.61 8.50
CA GLY A 92 10.32 -8.45 7.70
C GLY A 92 8.88 -8.49 7.17
N LEU A 93 8.49 -7.45 6.40
CA LEU A 93 7.16 -7.36 5.81
C LEU A 93 7.10 -8.24 4.57
N GLN A 94 6.24 -9.28 4.60
CA GLN A 94 6.16 -10.26 3.53
C GLN A 94 5.25 -9.78 2.38
N PRO A 95 5.61 -10.08 1.11
CA PRO A 95 4.76 -9.79 -0.04
C PRO A 95 3.36 -10.41 0.14
N SER A 96 2.35 -9.73 -0.39
CA SER A 96 0.94 -10.14 -0.31
C SER A 96 0.33 -10.12 1.10
N ASP A 97 1.07 -9.69 2.12
CA ASP A 97 0.51 -9.56 3.46
C ASP A 97 -0.20 -8.22 3.68
N MET A 98 -1.26 -8.28 4.48
CA MET A 98 -1.91 -7.11 5.05
C MET A 98 -1.61 -7.08 6.54
N ILE A 99 -0.95 -6.02 6.98
CA ILE A 99 -0.55 -5.79 8.37
C ILE A 99 -1.44 -4.69 8.94
N LEU A 100 -2.16 -4.99 10.02
CA LEU A 100 -2.98 -4.01 10.72
C LEU A 100 -2.23 -3.47 11.94
N VAL A 101 -2.01 -2.14 11.95
CA VAL A 101 -1.43 -1.45 13.10
C VAL A 101 -2.52 -0.62 13.76
N ALA A 102 -2.98 -1.06 14.91
CA ALA A 102 -4.06 -0.43 15.65
C ALA A 102 -3.55 0.22 16.93
N ALA A 103 -3.94 1.47 17.16
CA ALA A 103 -3.59 2.20 18.36
C ALA A 103 -4.65 3.25 18.71
N ARG A 104 -4.66 3.71 19.96
CA ARG A 104 -5.42 4.89 20.39
C ARG A 104 -4.82 6.16 19.78
N PRO A 105 -5.60 7.26 19.66
CA PRO A 105 -5.07 8.55 19.29
C PRO A 105 -3.85 8.94 20.13
N SER A 106 -2.90 9.63 19.51
CA SER A 106 -1.67 10.16 20.16
C SER A 106 -0.68 9.10 20.69
N MET A 107 -0.89 7.80 20.40
CA MET A 107 0.04 6.71 20.79
C MET A 107 1.20 6.50 19.80
N GLY A 108 1.38 7.39 18.84
CA GLY A 108 2.51 7.32 17.90
C GLY A 108 2.28 6.43 16.67
N LYS A 109 1.03 6.00 16.37
CA LYS A 109 0.68 5.16 15.22
C LYS A 109 1.28 5.66 13.90
N THR A 110 0.99 6.93 13.54
CA THR A 110 1.53 7.56 12.34
C THR A 110 3.07 7.67 12.38
N ALA A 111 3.65 8.04 13.54
CA ALA A 111 5.10 8.13 13.70
C ALA A 111 5.77 6.77 13.43
N PHE A 112 5.23 5.68 13.97
CA PHE A 112 5.71 4.33 13.70
C PHE A 112 5.66 4.00 12.19
N ALA A 113 4.53 4.26 11.53
CA ALA A 113 4.37 4.00 10.11
C ALA A 113 5.33 4.82 9.22
N LEU A 114 5.58 6.09 9.60
CA LEU A 114 6.54 6.94 8.88
C LEU A 114 7.99 6.44 9.06
N ASN A 115 8.36 5.90 10.22
CA ASN A 115 9.67 5.26 10.42
C ASN A 115 9.84 4.03 9.52
N LEU A 116 8.80 3.18 9.40
CA LEU A 116 8.81 2.06 8.45
C LEU A 116 9.00 2.54 7.02
N ALA A 117 8.23 3.57 6.62
CA ALA A 117 8.30 4.15 5.28
C ALA A 117 9.69 4.74 4.98
N ALA A 118 10.25 5.53 5.90
CA ALA A 118 11.58 6.11 5.75
C ALA A 118 12.65 5.02 5.64
N HIS A 119 12.57 3.97 6.47
CA HIS A 119 13.53 2.87 6.39
C HIS A 119 13.44 2.13 5.04
N ALA A 120 12.23 1.80 4.59
CA ALA A 120 12.03 1.14 3.31
C ALA A 120 12.48 2.00 2.12
N ALA A 121 12.06 3.27 2.07
CA ALA A 121 12.31 4.13 0.92
C ALA A 121 13.71 4.74 0.91
N CYS A 122 14.18 5.30 2.04
CA CYS A 122 15.46 6.01 2.09
C CYS A 122 16.67 5.09 2.32
N LYS A 123 16.50 4.00 3.12
CA LYS A 123 17.62 3.12 3.45
C LYS A 123 17.68 1.85 2.59
N LYS A 124 16.54 1.39 2.06
CA LYS A 124 16.44 0.18 1.23
C LYS A 124 16.11 0.47 -0.22
N HIS A 125 15.85 1.74 -0.57
CA HIS A 125 15.49 2.20 -1.92
C HIS A 125 14.29 1.45 -2.52
N ILE A 126 13.30 1.13 -1.67
CA ILE A 126 12.07 0.43 -2.06
C ILE A 126 10.98 1.48 -2.26
N THR A 127 10.38 1.54 -3.44
CA THR A 127 9.27 2.45 -3.70
C THR A 127 8.11 2.18 -2.72
N THR A 128 7.74 3.22 -1.97
CA THR A 128 6.77 3.14 -0.88
C THR A 128 5.67 4.16 -1.12
N ALA A 129 4.43 3.67 -1.30
CA ALA A 129 3.24 4.50 -1.46
C ALA A 129 2.56 4.74 -0.10
N ILE A 130 2.30 6.01 0.23
CA ILE A 130 1.64 6.41 1.47
C ILE A 130 0.34 7.13 1.11
N PHE A 131 -0.79 6.57 1.55
CA PHE A 131 -2.11 7.19 1.49
C PHE A 131 -2.43 7.80 2.84
N SER A 132 -2.33 9.15 2.92
CA SER A 132 -2.57 9.90 4.14
C SER A 132 -3.94 10.56 4.09
N LEU A 133 -4.89 10.00 4.81
CA LEU A 133 -6.28 10.47 4.80
C LEU A 133 -6.58 11.48 5.93
N GLU A 134 -5.66 11.60 6.89
CA GLU A 134 -5.77 12.51 8.04
C GLU A 134 -4.88 13.75 7.89
N MET A 135 -3.68 13.58 7.34
CA MET A 135 -2.68 14.64 7.26
C MET A 135 -2.37 14.99 5.79
N SER A 136 -2.13 16.27 5.52
CA SER A 136 -1.67 16.69 4.20
C SER A 136 -0.25 16.21 3.92
N LYS A 137 0.07 16.06 2.63
CA LYS A 137 1.43 15.67 2.16
C LYS A 137 2.53 16.61 2.68
N VAL A 138 2.24 17.90 2.82
CA VAL A 138 3.20 18.87 3.38
C VAL A 138 3.46 18.60 4.86
N GLN A 139 2.40 18.29 5.64
CA GLN A 139 2.55 17.95 7.05
C GLN A 139 3.35 16.64 7.24
N LEU A 140 3.12 15.64 6.40
CA LEU A 140 3.91 14.40 6.40
C LEU A 140 5.36 14.67 6.04
N MET A 141 5.60 15.47 4.99
CA MET A 141 6.95 15.82 4.56
C MET A 141 7.72 16.55 5.66
N ASN A 142 7.09 17.46 6.40
CA ASN A 142 7.72 18.12 7.54
C ASN A 142 8.13 17.11 8.64
N ARG A 143 7.34 16.04 8.85
CA ARG A 143 7.73 14.97 9.78
C ARG A 143 8.91 14.16 9.26
N PHE A 144 8.91 13.80 7.98
CA PHE A 144 10.04 13.11 7.36
C PHE A 144 11.32 13.93 7.42
N LEU A 145 11.24 15.23 7.12
CA LEU A 145 12.37 16.15 7.24
C LEU A 145 12.91 16.20 8.67
N ALA A 146 12.03 16.33 9.67
CA ALA A 146 12.45 16.31 11.06
C ALA A 146 13.13 15.00 11.47
N MET A 147 12.63 13.86 10.96
CA MET A 147 13.19 12.53 11.23
C MET A 147 14.57 12.34 10.57
N GLU A 148 14.71 12.71 9.30
CA GLU A 148 15.93 12.45 8.54
C GLU A 148 17.04 13.46 8.88
N SER A 149 16.70 14.74 9.09
CA SER A 149 17.67 15.79 9.45
C SER A 149 18.02 15.82 10.94
N GLY A 150 17.15 15.25 11.80
CA GLY A 150 17.27 15.36 13.25
C GLY A 150 17.00 16.77 13.79
N VAL A 151 16.46 17.68 12.96
CA VAL A 151 16.10 19.04 13.37
C VAL A 151 14.75 19.03 14.07
N SER A 152 14.64 19.87 15.13
CA SER A 152 13.41 19.98 15.91
C SER A 152 12.24 20.41 15.03
N ALA A 153 11.14 19.63 15.04
CA ALA A 153 9.91 20.00 14.36
C ALA A 153 9.34 21.35 14.86
N GLN A 154 9.62 21.74 16.11
CA GLN A 154 9.23 23.04 16.64
C GLN A 154 10.02 24.17 15.96
N ASN A 155 11.35 24.03 15.80
CA ASN A 155 12.20 25.03 15.15
C ASN A 155 11.79 25.16 13.66
N MET A 156 11.53 24.04 12.99
CA MET A 156 11.03 24.05 11.61
C MET A 156 9.69 24.81 11.50
N ARG A 157 8.76 24.58 12.43
CA ARG A 157 7.44 25.23 12.42
C ARG A 157 7.50 26.73 12.70
N THR A 158 8.41 27.17 13.57
CA THR A 158 8.58 28.60 13.94
C THR A 158 9.54 29.33 13.02
N GLY A 159 10.27 28.63 12.16
CA GLY A 159 11.32 29.19 11.31
C GLY A 159 12.58 29.61 12.07
N ASN A 160 12.69 29.25 13.36
CA ASN A 160 13.84 29.60 14.20
C ASN A 160 14.93 28.52 14.04
N LEU A 161 15.63 28.59 12.93
CA LEU A 161 16.65 27.62 12.51
C LEU A 161 18.03 28.27 12.50
N SER A 162 19.00 27.62 13.10
CA SER A 162 20.42 27.97 12.96
C SER A 162 20.96 27.60 11.57
N GLU A 163 22.09 28.17 11.19
CA GLU A 163 22.76 27.86 9.92
C GLU A 163 23.05 26.35 9.79
N GLY A 164 23.57 25.72 10.83
CA GLY A 164 23.83 24.28 10.85
C GLY A 164 22.57 23.41 10.84
N GLU A 165 21.40 23.90 11.32
CA GLU A 165 20.14 23.22 11.16
C GLU A 165 19.60 23.32 9.73
N TRP A 166 19.85 24.45 9.05
CA TRP A 166 19.54 24.59 7.62
C TRP A 166 20.35 23.63 6.76
N GLU A 167 21.64 23.50 7.03
CA GLU A 167 22.49 22.52 6.31
C GLU A 167 21.95 21.11 6.46
N LYS A 168 21.62 20.67 7.68
CA LYS A 168 21.02 19.35 7.94
C LYS A 168 19.68 19.17 7.24
N LEU A 169 18.84 20.21 7.19
CA LEU A 169 17.56 20.16 6.47
C LEU A 169 17.77 19.98 4.95
N VAL A 170 18.74 20.66 4.37
CA VAL A 170 19.08 20.52 2.95
C VAL A 170 19.59 19.09 2.65
N GLU A 171 20.45 18.53 3.50
CA GLU A 171 20.91 17.17 3.39
C GLU A 171 19.75 16.16 3.51
N GLY A 172 18.91 16.33 4.52
CA GLY A 172 17.71 15.49 4.69
C GLY A 172 16.73 15.60 3.53
N ALA A 173 16.55 16.80 2.97
CA ALA A 173 15.72 17.02 1.80
C ALA A 173 16.28 16.33 0.55
N ALA A 174 17.60 16.33 0.37
CA ALA A 174 18.24 15.61 -0.73
C ALA A 174 18.00 14.09 -0.63
N ILE A 175 18.18 13.50 0.57
CA ILE A 175 17.92 12.07 0.81
C ILE A 175 16.45 11.71 0.51
N LEU A 176 15.51 12.55 1.01
CA LEU A 176 14.09 12.32 0.77
C LEU A 176 13.69 12.53 -0.69
N GLY A 177 14.30 13.49 -1.37
CA GLY A 177 14.06 13.75 -2.80
C GLY A 177 14.55 12.65 -3.73
N ASP A 178 15.60 11.93 -3.32
CA ASP A 178 16.14 10.75 -4.06
C ASP A 178 15.47 9.43 -3.62
N SER A 179 14.54 9.49 -2.68
CA SER A 179 13.85 8.29 -2.18
C SER A 179 12.68 7.89 -3.08
N GLY A 180 12.30 6.61 -3.01
CA GLY A 180 11.10 6.08 -3.67
C GLY A 180 9.78 6.39 -2.92
N LEU A 181 9.67 7.53 -2.20
CA LEU A 181 8.45 7.90 -1.50
C LEU A 181 7.42 8.53 -2.43
N VAL A 182 6.22 7.97 -2.46
CA VAL A 182 5.05 8.51 -3.17
C VAL A 182 3.94 8.78 -2.16
N ILE A 183 3.46 10.03 -2.07
CA ILE A 183 2.45 10.42 -1.08
C ILE A 183 1.17 10.90 -1.78
N ASP A 184 0.06 10.33 -1.38
CA ASP A 184 -1.29 10.74 -1.78
C ASP A 184 -2.07 11.19 -0.54
N ASP A 185 -2.60 12.40 -0.56
CA ASP A 185 -3.39 13.00 0.53
C ASP A 185 -4.85 13.27 0.11
N THR A 186 -5.37 12.50 -0.86
CA THR A 186 -6.76 12.61 -1.32
C THR A 186 -7.71 12.20 -0.18
N PRO A 187 -8.53 13.13 0.35
CA PRO A 187 -9.44 12.80 1.44
C PRO A 187 -10.56 11.87 0.98
N GLY A 188 -10.93 10.90 1.81
CA GLY A 188 -12.05 10.00 1.54
C GLY A 188 -11.86 9.13 0.29
N ILE A 189 -10.62 8.82 -0.08
CA ILE A 189 -10.33 7.99 -1.26
C ILE A 189 -11.10 6.66 -1.21
N SER A 190 -11.68 6.27 -2.33
CA SER A 190 -12.31 4.96 -2.47
C SER A 190 -11.26 3.85 -2.64
N ILE A 191 -11.67 2.61 -2.37
CA ILE A 191 -10.78 1.45 -2.59
C ILE A 191 -10.46 1.25 -4.09
N SER A 192 -11.38 1.59 -4.99
CA SER A 192 -11.16 1.53 -6.44
C SER A 192 -10.13 2.55 -6.90
N ASP A 193 -10.25 3.81 -6.47
CA ASP A 193 -9.29 4.87 -6.81
C ASP A 193 -7.89 4.54 -6.28
N MET A 194 -7.82 4.08 -5.02
CA MET A 194 -6.56 3.64 -4.43
C MET A 194 -5.91 2.51 -5.23
N ARG A 195 -6.71 1.52 -5.64
CA ARG A 195 -6.26 0.41 -6.48
C ARG A 195 -5.70 0.89 -7.82
N SER A 196 -6.43 1.79 -8.51
CA SER A 196 -5.98 2.39 -9.77
C SER A 196 -4.67 3.15 -9.60
N LYS A 197 -4.54 3.97 -8.55
CA LYS A 197 -3.30 4.68 -8.24
C LYS A 197 -2.14 3.73 -7.95
N CYS A 198 -2.35 2.68 -7.14
CA CYS A 198 -1.32 1.68 -6.84
C CYS A 198 -0.87 0.91 -8.08
N ARG A 199 -1.80 0.55 -8.97
CA ARG A 199 -1.48 -0.08 -10.27
C ARG A 199 -0.64 0.84 -11.15
N LYS A 200 -1.01 2.13 -11.21
CA LYS A 200 -0.25 3.13 -11.96
C LYS A 200 1.18 3.24 -11.42
N ILE A 201 1.35 3.39 -10.10
CA ILE A 201 2.67 3.43 -9.47
C ILE A 201 3.46 2.14 -9.80
N LYS A 202 2.82 0.97 -9.74
CA LYS A 202 3.46 -0.32 -10.06
C LYS A 202 3.88 -0.43 -11.53
N LEU A 203 3.19 0.25 -12.44
CA LEU A 203 3.54 0.28 -13.86
C LEU A 203 4.66 1.30 -14.15
N GLU A 204 4.68 2.42 -13.44
CA GLU A 204 5.68 3.47 -13.58
C GLU A 204 7.00 3.11 -12.84
N HIS A 205 6.86 2.38 -11.73
CA HIS A 205 7.94 1.95 -10.84
C HIS A 205 7.78 0.44 -10.58
N ASP A 206 8.49 -0.39 -11.31
CA ASP A 206 8.44 -1.87 -11.17
C ASP A 206 8.76 -2.35 -9.73
N ASP A 207 9.37 -1.48 -8.93
CA ASP A 207 9.85 -1.74 -7.58
C ASP A 207 8.89 -1.29 -6.46
N LEU A 208 7.61 -0.96 -6.76
CA LEU A 208 6.62 -0.71 -5.70
C LEU A 208 6.60 -1.90 -4.73
N GLY A 209 7.14 -1.67 -3.53
CA GLY A 209 7.34 -2.72 -2.55
C GLY A 209 6.53 -2.56 -1.28
N LEU A 210 6.02 -1.36 -0.94
CA LEU A 210 5.27 -1.13 0.28
C LEU A 210 4.12 -0.14 0.07
N ILE A 211 2.96 -0.44 0.65
CA ILE A 211 1.81 0.46 0.68
C ILE A 211 1.43 0.71 2.13
N ILE A 212 1.25 1.98 2.51
CA ILE A 212 0.85 2.40 3.86
C ILE A 212 -0.42 3.27 3.76
N ILE A 213 -1.40 3.01 4.63
CA ILE A 213 -2.68 3.73 4.65
C ILE A 213 -2.92 4.27 6.06
N ASP A 214 -3.03 5.61 6.22
CA ASP A 214 -3.27 6.28 7.49
C ASP A 214 -4.53 7.15 7.43
N TYR A 215 -5.66 6.71 7.94
CA TYR A 215 -6.08 5.43 8.49
C TYR A 215 -7.38 4.95 7.82
N ILE A 216 -7.61 3.63 7.83
CA ILE A 216 -8.66 2.98 7.04
C ILE A 216 -10.09 3.48 7.31
N GLN A 217 -10.37 4.00 8.51
CA GLN A 217 -11.69 4.52 8.84
C GLN A 217 -12.04 5.84 8.13
N LEU A 218 -11.11 6.47 7.44
CA LEU A 218 -11.38 7.67 6.62
C LEU A 218 -11.63 7.33 5.14
N MET A 219 -11.47 6.06 4.76
CA MET A 219 -11.82 5.59 3.41
C MET A 219 -13.33 5.57 3.22
N THR A 220 -13.75 5.72 1.97
CA THR A 220 -15.15 5.55 1.57
C THR A 220 -15.35 4.19 0.90
N SER A 221 -16.46 3.53 1.24
CA SER A 221 -16.91 2.33 0.51
C SER A 221 -17.76 2.77 -0.70
N SER A 222 -17.62 2.06 -1.81
CA SER A 222 -18.47 2.24 -2.99
C SER A 222 -19.86 1.66 -2.80
N THR A 223 -20.06 0.79 -1.82
CA THR A 223 -21.34 0.16 -1.48
C THR A 223 -21.98 0.83 -0.27
N ARG A 224 -23.28 1.10 -0.34
CA ARG A 224 -24.08 1.51 0.84
C ARG A 224 -24.11 0.36 1.83
N SER A 225 -23.31 0.47 2.87
CA SER A 225 -23.29 -0.50 3.96
C SER A 225 -24.25 -0.06 5.07
N GLU A 226 -24.93 -1.03 5.67
CA GLU A 226 -25.91 -0.79 6.77
C GLU A 226 -25.23 -0.37 8.08
N SER A 227 -23.93 -0.67 8.22
CA SER A 227 -23.18 -0.28 9.42
C SER A 227 -21.72 0.02 9.11
N ARG A 228 -21.13 0.92 9.92
CA ARG A 228 -19.69 1.27 9.83
C ARG A 228 -18.77 0.07 10.03
N GLN A 229 -19.17 -0.93 10.81
CA GLN A 229 -18.39 -2.15 11.00
C GLN A 229 -18.31 -3.00 9.73
N GLN A 230 -19.42 -3.10 9.00
CA GLN A 230 -19.46 -3.82 7.72
C GLN A 230 -18.57 -3.11 6.68
N GLU A 231 -18.65 -1.78 6.63
CA GLU A 231 -17.83 -0.96 5.74
C GLU A 231 -16.31 -1.19 5.97
N VAL A 232 -15.84 -1.10 7.23
CA VAL A 232 -14.44 -1.36 7.60
C VAL A 232 -14.05 -2.81 7.27
N SER A 233 -14.95 -3.76 7.45
CA SER A 233 -14.69 -5.17 7.09
C SER A 233 -14.56 -5.38 5.59
N GLU A 234 -15.35 -4.69 4.79
CA GLU A 234 -15.25 -4.69 3.32
C GLU A 234 -13.95 -4.05 2.84
N ILE A 235 -13.60 -2.88 3.39
CA ILE A 235 -12.35 -2.19 3.11
C ILE A 235 -11.17 -3.11 3.43
N SER A 236 -11.16 -3.74 4.61
CA SER A 236 -10.08 -4.65 5.02
C SER A 236 -9.93 -5.85 4.08
N ARG A 237 -11.04 -6.47 3.66
CA ARG A 237 -11.00 -7.56 2.67
C ARG A 237 -10.45 -7.09 1.34
N SER A 238 -10.85 -5.91 0.89
CA SER A 238 -10.41 -5.32 -0.37
C SER A 238 -8.91 -4.95 -0.35
N LEU A 239 -8.41 -4.46 0.80
CA LEU A 239 -6.98 -4.19 0.99
C LEU A 239 -6.14 -5.47 1.00
N LYS A 240 -6.63 -6.56 1.62
CA LYS A 240 -5.95 -7.87 1.52
C LYS A 240 -5.94 -8.39 0.07
N ALA A 241 -7.04 -8.19 -0.67
CA ALA A 241 -7.08 -8.52 -2.08
C ALA A 241 -6.08 -7.69 -2.90
N LEU A 242 -5.96 -6.38 -2.61
CA LEU A 242 -4.98 -5.50 -3.24
C LEU A 242 -3.53 -5.95 -2.96
N ALA A 243 -3.22 -6.30 -1.71
CA ALA A 243 -1.90 -6.80 -1.32
C ALA A 243 -1.52 -8.06 -2.13
N ARG A 244 -2.46 -8.99 -2.30
CA ARG A 244 -2.25 -10.22 -3.09
C ARG A 244 -2.12 -9.93 -4.59
N GLU A 245 -2.97 -9.05 -5.11
CA GLU A 245 -2.99 -8.65 -6.52
C GLU A 245 -1.66 -8.04 -6.97
N LEU A 246 -1.13 -7.11 -6.16
CA LEU A 246 0.12 -6.42 -6.46
C LEU A 246 1.37 -7.19 -5.99
N ASN A 247 1.17 -8.25 -5.19
CA ASN A 247 2.24 -8.98 -4.49
C ASN A 247 3.13 -8.05 -3.64
N VAL A 248 2.48 -7.13 -2.90
CA VAL A 248 3.12 -6.09 -2.08
C VAL A 248 2.51 -6.11 -0.67
N PRO A 249 3.31 -5.99 0.41
CA PRO A 249 2.76 -5.80 1.75
C PRO A 249 1.97 -4.49 1.85
N VAL A 250 0.82 -4.55 2.53
CA VAL A 250 -0.03 -3.39 2.82
C VAL A 250 -0.10 -3.20 4.32
N ILE A 251 0.36 -2.06 4.81
CA ILE A 251 0.19 -1.64 6.20
C ILE A 251 -1.04 -0.75 6.29
N ALA A 252 -2.05 -1.21 7.00
CA ALA A 252 -3.28 -0.47 7.25
C ALA A 252 -3.30 0.02 8.71
N LEU A 253 -3.31 1.33 8.90
CA LEU A 253 -3.44 1.91 10.22
C LEU A 253 -4.92 1.97 10.63
N SER A 254 -5.20 1.68 11.89
CA SER A 254 -6.54 1.69 12.46
C SER A 254 -6.57 2.44 13.79
N GLN A 255 -7.64 3.19 14.02
CA GLN A 255 -7.83 3.87 15.28
C GLN A 255 -8.78 3.07 16.18
N LEU A 256 -8.33 2.71 17.38
CA LEU A 256 -9.15 1.99 18.35
C LEU A 256 -10.19 2.92 18.98
N SER A 257 -11.43 2.41 19.17
CA SER A 257 -12.52 3.15 19.81
C SER A 257 -12.29 3.28 21.32
N ARG A 258 -12.91 4.31 21.94
CA ARG A 258 -12.85 4.50 23.40
C ARG A 258 -13.55 3.37 24.19
N ALA A 259 -14.46 2.64 23.58
CA ALA A 259 -15.17 1.54 24.22
C ALA A 259 -14.25 0.40 24.71
N VAL A 260 -13.03 0.31 24.19
CA VAL A 260 -12.04 -0.69 24.64
C VAL A 260 -11.58 -0.42 26.08
N GLU A 261 -11.54 0.85 26.52
CA GLU A 261 -11.12 1.26 27.87
C GLU A 261 -12.21 0.97 28.94
N GLN A 262 -13.44 0.72 28.49
CA GLN A 262 -14.58 0.43 29.38
C GLN A 262 -14.78 -1.07 29.61
N ARG A 263 -13.97 -1.93 29.01
CA ARG A 263 -14.02 -3.38 29.25
C ARG A 263 -13.33 -3.72 30.55
N PRO A 264 -13.97 -4.50 31.44
CA PRO A 264 -13.42 -4.83 32.76
C PRO A 264 -12.20 -5.80 32.71
N ASP A 265 -11.89 -6.38 31.57
CA ASP A 265 -10.78 -7.30 31.38
C ASP A 265 -9.61 -6.57 30.70
N HIS A 266 -8.65 -6.13 31.51
CA HIS A 266 -7.34 -5.66 31.09
C HIS A 266 -6.27 -6.69 31.43
#